data_b837bad938f2daad85c113157943ebae
#
_entry.id   b837bad938f2daad85c113157943ebae
#
_cell.length_a   1.000
_cell.length_b   1.000
_cell.length_c   1.000
_cell.angle_alpha   90.00
_cell.angle_beta   90.00
_cell.angle_gamma   90.00
#
_symmetry.space_group_name_H-M   'P 1'
#
loop_
_entity.id
_entity.type
_entity.pdbx_description
1 polymer ?
#
loop_
_entity_poly.entity_id
_entity_poly.type
_entity_poly.pdbx_seq_one_letter_code
_entity_poly.pdbx_strand_id
1 'polypeptide(L)'
;MVEKTTRQVKVSADPNATTSKPINGNTAKSSIKSILITQPKPENDKNPYFDLAKKHGIIVEFKPFIHLEGVLAKEFRKQKINPAEFSALIFTSRSAVDQFFKLCDDLRVRMSPDAKYYCMTEAIALYLQKYILFRKRKVFFGDGTFQGLTEIIEKHRDGEKFLIPCSDTHKSDTSDYLRKKKYEFAEAIIFKTVAVDLTEEEIRKYDLVVFFTPTGVHALKQNFPNFRQESIRI
;
A
#
# COMPACT_ATOMS: atom_id res chain seq x y z
N MET A 1 -25.73 -26.06 49.89
CA MET A 1 -26.75 -24.98 49.67
C MET A 1 -26.05 -23.66 49.88
N VAL A 2 -25.73 -22.97 48.82
CA VAL A 2 -25.24 -21.59 48.86
C VAL A 2 -25.94 -20.85 47.74
N GLU A 3 -26.84 -19.95 48.12
CA GLU A 3 -27.64 -19.10 47.25
C GLU A 3 -26.76 -18.05 46.53
N LYS A 4 -26.95 -17.94 45.22
CA LYS A 4 -26.41 -16.87 44.41
C LYS A 4 -27.37 -15.68 44.39
N THR A 5 -27.01 -14.60 45.07
CA THR A 5 -27.72 -13.33 45.02
C THR A 5 -27.28 -12.55 43.78
N THR A 6 -28.19 -12.44 42.81
CA THR A 6 -28.03 -11.60 41.61
C THR A 6 -28.40 -10.16 41.96
N ARG A 7 -27.44 -9.24 41.98
CA ARG A 7 -27.69 -7.79 42.10
C ARG A 7 -28.04 -7.22 40.73
N GLN A 8 -29.29 -6.80 40.60
CA GLN A 8 -29.74 -5.95 39.48
C GLN A 8 -29.26 -4.51 39.70
N VAL A 9 -28.52 -3.98 38.71
CA VAL A 9 -28.16 -2.56 38.64
C VAL A 9 -29.28 -1.85 37.87
N LYS A 10 -29.99 -0.97 38.55
CA LYS A 10 -30.96 -0.03 37.93
C LYS A 10 -30.16 1.09 37.26
N VAL A 11 -30.27 1.22 35.92
CA VAL A 11 -29.77 2.37 35.15
C VAL A 11 -30.94 3.39 35.13
N SER A 12 -30.71 4.56 35.71
CA SER A 12 -31.58 5.72 35.65
C SER A 12 -31.56 6.32 34.24
N ALA A 13 -32.74 6.53 33.66
CA ALA A 13 -32.92 7.19 32.38
C ALA A 13 -32.75 8.72 32.51
N ASP A 14 -31.92 9.31 31.66
CA ASP A 14 -31.78 10.75 31.49
C ASP A 14 -32.95 11.32 30.68
N PRO A 15 -33.62 12.40 31.12
CA PRO A 15 -34.81 12.93 30.46
C PRO A 15 -34.53 13.94 29.33
N ASN A 16 -33.36 13.95 28.70
CA ASN A 16 -33.06 14.93 27.68
C ASN A 16 -32.58 14.31 26.34
N ALA A 17 -33.21 13.22 25.91
CA ALA A 17 -33.04 12.70 24.56
C ALA A 17 -33.89 13.50 23.58
N THR A 18 -33.25 14.45 22.91
CA THR A 18 -33.83 15.19 21.78
C THR A 18 -34.18 14.20 20.65
N THR A 19 -35.49 14.04 20.44
CA THR A 19 -36.06 13.24 19.35
C THR A 19 -35.63 13.81 18.00
N SER A 20 -34.63 13.21 17.38
CA SER A 20 -34.34 13.41 15.97
C SER A 20 -35.44 12.79 15.12
N LYS A 21 -36.17 13.63 14.39
CA LYS A 21 -37.18 13.22 13.39
C LYS A 21 -36.51 12.30 12.36
N PRO A 22 -37.14 11.22 11.91
CA PRO A 22 -36.63 10.42 10.80
C PRO A 22 -36.65 11.29 9.54
N ILE A 23 -35.50 11.43 8.92
CA ILE A 23 -35.34 12.03 7.59
C ILE A 23 -35.95 11.02 6.60
N ASN A 24 -37.21 11.19 6.27
CA ASN A 24 -37.85 10.52 5.15
C ASN A 24 -37.29 11.10 3.84
N GLY A 25 -36.09 10.66 3.47
CA GLY A 25 -35.51 10.83 2.15
C GLY A 25 -35.85 9.61 1.30
N ASN A 26 -37.01 9.64 0.65
CA ASN A 26 -37.34 8.69 -0.42
C ASN A 26 -36.50 9.01 -1.64
N THR A 27 -35.18 8.76 -1.57
CA THR A 27 -34.31 8.76 -2.76
C THR A 27 -34.59 7.47 -3.50
N ALA A 28 -35.28 7.58 -4.63
CA ALA A 28 -35.41 6.51 -5.60
C ALA A 28 -34.06 5.81 -5.72
N LYS A 29 -33.99 4.49 -5.46
CA LYS A 29 -32.82 3.65 -5.65
C LYS A 29 -32.46 3.70 -7.13
N SER A 30 -31.69 4.71 -7.57
CA SER A 30 -31.11 4.67 -8.92
C SER A 30 -30.24 3.42 -8.97
N SER A 31 -30.57 2.50 -9.86
CA SER A 31 -29.80 1.28 -10.07
C SER A 31 -28.41 1.71 -10.56
N ILE A 32 -27.35 1.22 -9.90
CA ILE A 32 -25.98 1.41 -10.36
C ILE A 32 -25.83 0.68 -11.69
N LYS A 33 -25.46 1.39 -12.75
CA LYS A 33 -25.24 0.86 -14.10
C LYS A 33 -23.78 0.88 -14.50
N SER A 34 -22.99 1.77 -13.89
CA SER A 34 -21.57 1.97 -14.22
C SER A 34 -20.71 2.15 -12.98
N ILE A 35 -19.59 1.46 -12.95
CA ILE A 35 -18.62 1.46 -11.83
C ILE A 35 -17.23 1.76 -12.37
N LEU A 36 -16.56 2.73 -11.75
CA LEU A 36 -15.13 2.97 -11.95
C LEU A 36 -14.33 2.38 -10.79
N ILE A 37 -13.39 1.51 -11.10
CA ILE A 37 -12.43 0.94 -10.15
C ILE A 37 -11.10 1.67 -10.30
N THR A 38 -10.63 2.30 -9.22
CA THR A 38 -9.44 3.16 -9.23
C THR A 38 -8.11 2.38 -9.15
N GLN A 39 -8.08 1.19 -9.72
CA GLN A 39 -6.91 0.32 -9.84
C GLN A 39 -6.60 0.01 -11.30
N PRO A 40 -5.36 -0.45 -11.61
CA PRO A 40 -5.05 -1.01 -12.92
C PRO A 40 -5.99 -2.16 -13.28
N LYS A 41 -6.30 -2.28 -14.57
CA LYS A 41 -7.10 -3.40 -15.07
C LYS A 41 -6.36 -4.72 -14.78
N PRO A 42 -7.01 -5.71 -14.17
CA PRO A 42 -6.42 -7.02 -13.96
C PRO A 42 -6.03 -7.69 -15.28
N GLU A 43 -4.87 -8.34 -15.30
CA GLU A 43 -4.41 -9.09 -16.48
C GLU A 43 -5.19 -10.39 -16.70
N ASN A 44 -5.80 -10.91 -15.64
CA ASN A 44 -6.56 -12.17 -15.68
C ASN A 44 -8.05 -11.89 -15.91
N ASP A 45 -8.62 -12.50 -16.95
CA ASP A 45 -10.05 -12.42 -17.26
C ASP A 45 -10.95 -13.09 -16.20
N LYS A 46 -10.40 -14.00 -15.39
CA LYS A 46 -11.10 -14.60 -14.24
C LYS A 46 -10.98 -13.66 -13.03
N ASN A 47 -11.77 -12.60 -13.04
CA ASN A 47 -11.76 -11.60 -11.97
C ASN A 47 -13.17 -11.40 -11.44
N PRO A 48 -13.38 -11.34 -10.11
CA PRO A 48 -14.70 -11.15 -9.50
C PRO A 48 -15.46 -9.92 -10.02
N TYR A 49 -14.75 -8.87 -10.44
CA TYR A 49 -15.38 -7.67 -10.99
C TYR A 49 -16.03 -7.91 -12.36
N PHE A 50 -15.45 -8.74 -13.21
CA PHE A 50 -16.05 -9.10 -14.50
C PHE A 50 -17.25 -10.03 -14.34
N ASP A 51 -17.18 -10.95 -13.36
CA ASP A 51 -18.30 -11.81 -13.01
C ASP A 51 -19.48 -10.98 -12.47
N LEU A 52 -19.19 -9.99 -11.61
CA LEU A 52 -20.18 -9.04 -11.08
C LEU A 52 -20.82 -8.23 -12.22
N ALA A 53 -20.00 -7.69 -13.12
CA ALA A 53 -20.47 -6.92 -14.27
C ALA A 53 -21.43 -7.73 -15.13
N LYS A 54 -21.06 -8.96 -15.48
CA LYS A 54 -21.86 -9.89 -16.29
C LYS A 54 -23.16 -10.29 -15.58
N LYS A 55 -23.08 -10.64 -14.29
CA LYS A 55 -24.23 -11.11 -13.50
C LYS A 55 -25.32 -10.04 -13.34
N HIS A 56 -24.93 -8.77 -13.22
CA HIS A 56 -25.83 -7.66 -12.91
C HIS A 56 -26.07 -6.69 -14.09
N GLY A 57 -25.46 -6.95 -15.27
CA GLY A 57 -25.56 -6.06 -16.42
C GLY A 57 -24.96 -4.66 -16.14
N ILE A 58 -23.87 -4.60 -15.35
CA ILE A 58 -23.20 -3.37 -14.93
C ILE A 58 -21.94 -3.20 -15.77
N ILE A 59 -21.67 -1.95 -16.19
CA ILE A 59 -20.40 -1.59 -16.82
C ILE A 59 -19.36 -1.38 -15.73
N VAL A 60 -18.23 -2.13 -15.78
CA VAL A 60 -17.09 -1.96 -14.88
C VAL A 60 -15.87 -1.53 -15.67
N GLU A 61 -15.36 -0.35 -15.37
CA GLU A 61 -14.13 0.17 -15.97
C GLU A 61 -13.03 0.33 -14.91
N PHE A 62 -11.77 0.25 -15.36
CA PHE A 62 -10.59 0.38 -14.51
C PHE A 62 -9.78 1.58 -14.98
N LYS A 63 -9.47 2.49 -14.05
CA LYS A 63 -8.59 3.63 -14.30
C LYS A 63 -7.80 3.94 -13.04
N PRO A 64 -6.48 3.72 -13.01
CA PRO A 64 -5.67 4.08 -11.85
C PRO A 64 -5.75 5.59 -11.58
N PHE A 65 -5.90 5.98 -10.32
CA PHE A 65 -5.85 7.38 -9.89
C PHE A 65 -4.46 7.77 -9.40
N ILE A 66 -3.59 6.79 -9.22
CA ILE A 66 -2.21 6.96 -8.81
C ILE A 66 -1.31 6.06 -9.66
N HIS A 67 -0.08 6.49 -9.84
CA HIS A 67 0.98 5.66 -10.40
C HIS A 67 2.27 5.82 -9.57
N LEU A 68 3.18 4.88 -9.75
CA LEU A 68 4.49 4.94 -9.11
C LEU A 68 5.49 5.58 -10.08
N GLU A 69 6.13 6.65 -9.63
CA GLU A 69 7.17 7.33 -10.37
C GLU A 69 8.52 7.11 -9.67
N GLY A 70 9.50 6.57 -10.40
CA GLY A 70 10.85 6.36 -9.88
C GLY A 70 11.55 7.70 -9.63
N VAL A 71 12.27 7.79 -8.53
CA VAL A 71 13.09 8.96 -8.21
C VAL A 71 14.30 9.01 -9.14
N LEU A 72 14.52 10.16 -9.80
CA LEU A 72 15.66 10.34 -10.67
C LEU A 72 16.98 10.29 -9.90
N ALA A 73 18.05 9.78 -10.52
CA ALA A 73 19.37 9.68 -9.91
C ALA A 73 19.89 11.03 -9.36
N LYS A 74 19.61 12.16 -10.06
CA LYS A 74 19.95 13.51 -9.59
C LYS A 74 19.25 13.88 -8.28
N GLU A 75 17.99 13.49 -8.13
CA GLU A 75 17.19 13.74 -6.92
C GLU A 75 17.62 12.82 -5.79
N PHE A 76 17.84 11.54 -6.09
CA PHE A 76 18.31 10.57 -5.10
C PHE A 76 19.65 10.97 -4.45
N ARG A 77 20.59 11.53 -5.22
CA ARG A 77 21.88 12.01 -4.68
C ARG A 77 21.72 13.05 -3.55
N LYS A 78 20.59 13.78 -3.51
CA LYS A 78 20.31 14.74 -2.43
C LYS A 78 20.10 14.05 -1.09
N GLN A 79 19.70 12.78 -1.08
CA GLN A 79 19.53 11.98 0.14
C GLN A 79 20.88 11.59 0.78
N LYS A 80 21.99 11.76 0.06
CA LYS A 80 23.35 11.43 0.53
C LYS A 80 23.50 9.96 0.94
N ILE A 81 22.77 9.08 0.29
CA ILE A 81 22.81 7.63 0.48
C ILE A 81 23.55 7.00 -0.69
N ASN A 82 24.59 6.23 -0.38
CA ASN A 82 25.27 5.39 -1.37
C ASN A 82 24.83 3.93 -1.14
N PRO A 83 24.04 3.32 -2.04
CA PRO A 83 23.57 1.95 -1.86
C PRO A 83 24.69 0.91 -1.65
N ALA A 84 25.86 1.12 -2.24
CA ALA A 84 27.01 0.20 -2.12
C ALA A 84 27.60 0.10 -0.70
N GLU A 85 27.28 1.04 0.19
CA GLU A 85 27.74 1.04 1.59
C GLU A 85 26.92 0.13 2.49
N PHE A 86 25.84 -0.46 1.98
CA PHE A 86 24.93 -1.32 2.75
C PHE A 86 25.18 -2.77 2.41
N SER A 87 25.28 -3.58 3.45
CA SER A 87 25.52 -5.03 3.33
C SER A 87 24.23 -5.85 3.32
N ALA A 88 23.08 -5.22 3.61
CA ALA A 88 21.78 -5.87 3.55
C ALA A 88 20.68 -4.94 3.02
N LEU A 89 19.72 -5.51 2.29
CA LEU A 89 18.54 -4.81 1.79
C LEU A 89 17.25 -5.47 2.29
N ILE A 90 16.25 -4.64 2.59
CA ILE A 90 14.93 -5.11 3.00
C ILE A 90 13.91 -4.72 1.92
N PHE A 91 13.29 -5.70 1.28
CA PHE A 91 12.27 -5.49 0.24
C PHE A 91 10.88 -5.93 0.70
N THR A 92 9.93 -5.00 0.63
CA THR A 92 8.52 -5.24 0.99
C THR A 92 7.61 -5.38 -0.22
N SER A 93 8.08 -5.07 -1.44
CA SER A 93 7.31 -5.18 -2.67
C SER A 93 8.20 -5.45 -3.90
N ARG A 94 7.60 -6.01 -4.97
CA ARG A 94 8.27 -6.18 -6.26
C ARG A 94 8.61 -4.83 -6.91
N SER A 95 7.73 -3.84 -6.77
CA SER A 95 7.97 -2.49 -7.27
C SER A 95 9.21 -1.85 -6.64
N ALA A 96 9.44 -2.09 -5.33
CA ALA A 96 10.66 -1.63 -4.67
C ALA A 96 11.91 -2.31 -5.24
N VAL A 97 11.83 -3.60 -5.59
CA VAL A 97 12.94 -4.31 -6.27
C VAL A 97 13.23 -3.67 -7.63
N ASP A 98 12.21 -3.54 -8.49
CA ASP A 98 12.38 -2.98 -9.84
C ASP A 98 12.96 -1.55 -9.80
N GLN A 99 12.39 -0.67 -8.97
CA GLN A 99 12.84 0.72 -8.88
C GLN A 99 14.24 0.84 -8.26
N PHE A 100 14.58 -0.02 -7.30
CA PHE A 100 15.90 -0.02 -6.68
C PHE A 100 17.00 -0.38 -7.69
N PHE A 101 16.84 -1.47 -8.42
CA PHE A 101 17.87 -1.89 -9.38
C PHE A 101 17.95 -0.95 -10.58
N LYS A 102 16.82 -0.41 -11.06
CA LYS A 102 16.82 0.66 -12.07
C LYS A 102 17.60 1.88 -11.58
N LEU A 103 17.38 2.32 -10.35
CA LEU A 103 18.11 3.44 -9.75
C LEU A 103 19.59 3.14 -9.60
N CYS A 104 19.97 1.91 -9.21
CA CYS A 104 21.37 1.49 -9.15
C CYS A 104 22.05 1.56 -10.53
N ASP A 105 21.38 1.17 -11.60
CA ASP A 105 21.87 1.27 -12.97
C ASP A 105 22.06 2.74 -13.37
N ASP A 106 21.09 3.62 -13.08
CA ASP A 106 21.15 5.06 -13.35
C ASP A 106 22.28 5.75 -12.56
N LEU A 107 22.55 5.28 -11.35
CA LEU A 107 23.64 5.76 -10.49
C LEU A 107 24.99 5.14 -10.86
N ARG A 108 25.01 4.09 -11.67
CA ARG A 108 26.18 3.24 -11.97
C ARG A 108 26.79 2.61 -10.71
N VAL A 109 25.93 2.23 -9.77
CA VAL A 109 26.27 1.56 -8.51
C VAL A 109 25.93 0.08 -8.62
N ARG A 110 26.82 -0.77 -8.14
CA ARG A 110 26.56 -2.23 -8.02
C ARG A 110 26.59 -2.64 -6.57
N MET A 111 25.61 -3.45 -6.19
CA MET A 111 25.58 -4.06 -4.87
C MET A 111 26.68 -5.09 -4.73
N SER A 112 27.21 -5.22 -3.51
CA SER A 112 28.18 -6.25 -3.20
C SER A 112 27.62 -7.64 -3.55
N PRO A 113 28.42 -8.54 -4.16
CA PRO A 113 28.03 -9.94 -4.33
C PRO A 113 27.74 -10.65 -3.01
N ASP A 114 28.18 -10.06 -1.90
CA ASP A 114 27.98 -10.58 -0.56
C ASP A 114 26.79 -9.99 0.19
N ALA A 115 26.09 -9.02 -0.42
CA ALA A 115 24.91 -8.42 0.17
C ALA A 115 23.82 -9.47 0.45
N LYS A 116 23.18 -9.32 1.61
CA LYS A 116 22.03 -10.11 2.04
C LYS A 116 20.73 -9.39 1.66
N TYR A 117 19.70 -10.17 1.40
CA TYR A 117 18.39 -9.65 1.00
C TYR A 117 17.33 -10.26 1.91
N TYR A 118 16.56 -9.41 2.57
CA TYR A 118 15.46 -9.78 3.44
C TYR A 118 14.16 -9.34 2.76
N CYS A 119 13.30 -10.30 2.44
CA CYS A 119 12.09 -10.06 1.69
C CYS A 119 10.85 -10.32 2.54
N MET A 120 9.81 -9.51 2.39
CA MET A 120 8.55 -9.70 3.10
C MET A 120 7.93 -11.06 2.77
N THR A 121 8.02 -11.52 1.51
CA THR A 121 7.44 -12.78 1.04
C THR A 121 8.40 -13.56 0.15
N GLU A 122 8.17 -14.87 0.01
CA GLU A 122 8.88 -15.73 -0.93
C GLU A 122 8.75 -15.23 -2.38
N ALA A 123 7.57 -14.73 -2.77
CA ALA A 123 7.33 -14.21 -4.11
C ALA A 123 8.22 -13.01 -4.46
N ILE A 124 8.57 -12.17 -3.48
CA ILE A 124 9.54 -11.06 -3.65
C ILE A 124 10.96 -11.62 -3.74
N ALA A 125 11.30 -12.59 -2.88
CA ALA A 125 12.61 -13.23 -2.89
C ALA A 125 12.91 -13.92 -4.23
N LEU A 126 11.96 -14.65 -4.77
CA LEU A 126 12.09 -15.28 -6.10
C LEU A 126 12.17 -14.24 -7.22
N TYR A 127 11.49 -13.11 -7.08
CA TYR A 127 11.54 -12.03 -8.07
C TYR A 127 12.91 -11.37 -8.18
N LEU A 128 13.71 -11.38 -7.12
CA LEU A 128 15.10 -10.88 -7.14
C LEU A 128 16.00 -11.59 -8.15
N GLN A 129 15.64 -12.80 -8.59
CA GLN A 129 16.41 -13.55 -9.61
C GLN A 129 16.55 -12.78 -10.94
N LYS A 130 15.68 -11.82 -11.21
CA LYS A 130 15.81 -10.92 -12.38
C LYS A 130 17.05 -10.05 -12.33
N TYR A 131 17.58 -9.76 -11.13
CA TYR A 131 18.59 -8.74 -10.90
C TYR A 131 19.86 -9.28 -10.27
N ILE A 132 19.78 -10.39 -9.52
CA ILE A 132 20.91 -10.95 -8.79
C ILE A 132 21.08 -12.46 -9.05
N LEU A 133 22.31 -12.94 -8.86
CA LEU A 133 22.54 -14.38 -8.75
C LEU A 133 21.94 -14.87 -7.41
N PHE A 134 20.82 -15.58 -7.49
CA PHE A 134 20.11 -16.06 -6.31
C PHE A 134 20.93 -17.11 -5.55
N ARG A 135 21.19 -16.85 -4.27
CA ARG A 135 21.88 -17.76 -3.36
C ARG A 135 21.05 -17.91 -2.08
N LYS A 136 20.61 -19.13 -1.76
CA LYS A 136 19.77 -19.43 -0.57
C LYS A 136 20.36 -18.88 0.74
N ARG A 137 21.67 -18.81 0.87
CA ARG A 137 22.37 -18.29 2.06
C ARG A 137 22.38 -16.76 2.16
N LYS A 138 21.88 -16.04 1.15
CA LYS A 138 21.88 -14.57 1.08
C LYS A 138 20.51 -13.97 0.87
N VAL A 139 19.52 -14.77 0.50
CA VAL A 139 18.15 -14.31 0.26
C VAL A 139 17.23 -15.01 1.23
N PHE A 140 16.64 -14.26 2.13
CA PHE A 140 15.76 -14.70 3.18
C PHE A 140 14.38 -14.10 2.99
N PHE A 141 13.32 -14.79 3.41
CA PHE A 141 11.96 -14.28 3.27
C PHE A 141 11.08 -14.70 4.45
N GLY A 142 10.14 -13.80 4.78
CA GLY A 142 9.10 -14.03 5.76
C GLY A 142 7.82 -14.58 5.10
N ASP A 143 6.77 -14.62 5.88
CA ASP A 143 5.44 -15.13 5.53
C ASP A 143 4.48 -14.06 4.99
N GLY A 144 4.96 -12.85 4.79
CA GLY A 144 4.15 -11.69 4.37
C GLY A 144 3.71 -10.80 5.53
N THR A 145 4.02 -11.18 6.75
CA THR A 145 3.75 -10.37 7.94
C THR A 145 4.99 -9.60 8.41
N PHE A 146 4.77 -8.51 9.12
CA PHE A 146 5.84 -7.77 9.77
C PHE A 146 6.61 -8.65 10.76
N GLN A 147 5.90 -9.48 11.53
CA GLN A 147 6.51 -10.40 12.49
C GLN A 147 7.42 -11.40 11.78
N GLY A 148 6.95 -12.06 10.73
CA GLY A 148 7.76 -13.00 9.94
C GLY A 148 9.02 -12.36 9.36
N LEU A 149 8.94 -11.08 8.90
CA LEU A 149 10.10 -10.32 8.45
C LEU A 149 11.10 -10.09 9.59
N THR A 150 10.65 -9.69 10.77
CA THR A 150 11.54 -9.45 11.91
C THR A 150 12.21 -10.73 12.42
N GLU A 151 11.50 -11.85 12.41
CA GLU A 151 12.04 -13.16 12.80
C GLU A 151 13.17 -13.60 11.87
N ILE A 152 13.03 -13.45 10.56
CA ILE A 152 14.11 -13.81 9.63
C ILE A 152 15.31 -12.85 9.73
N ILE A 153 15.08 -11.57 10.04
CA ILE A 153 16.16 -10.61 10.29
C ILE A 153 16.95 -11.07 11.52
N GLU A 154 16.29 -11.34 12.65
CA GLU A 154 16.96 -11.79 13.87
C GLU A 154 17.73 -13.09 13.67
N LYS A 155 17.16 -14.03 12.94
CA LYS A 155 17.75 -15.35 12.69
C LYS A 155 19.01 -15.31 11.81
N HIS A 156 19.08 -14.38 10.87
CA HIS A 156 20.10 -14.42 9.81
C HIS A 156 21.02 -13.21 9.78
N ARG A 157 20.75 -12.17 10.60
CA ARG A 157 21.64 -11.01 10.68
C ARG A 157 22.97 -11.35 11.34
N ASP A 158 24.01 -10.65 10.89
CA ASP A 158 25.37 -10.77 11.41
C ASP A 158 26.09 -9.40 11.27
N GLY A 159 25.53 -8.37 11.97
CA GLY A 159 26.11 -7.04 11.99
C GLY A 159 25.93 -6.20 10.71
N GLU A 160 24.92 -6.54 9.87
CA GLU A 160 24.67 -5.80 8.63
C GLU A 160 24.21 -4.37 8.88
N LYS A 161 24.58 -3.51 7.93
CA LYS A 161 24.01 -2.19 7.71
C LYS A 161 22.88 -2.32 6.69
N PHE A 162 21.65 -2.00 7.11
CA PHE A 162 20.44 -2.22 6.32
C PHE A 162 20.08 -1.01 5.45
N LEU A 163 19.67 -1.26 4.21
CA LEU A 163 19.02 -0.29 3.37
C LEU A 163 17.55 -0.72 3.16
N ILE A 164 16.62 0.21 3.34
CA ILE A 164 15.19 0.00 3.09
C ILE A 164 14.78 0.85 1.89
N PRO A 165 14.72 0.28 0.67
CA PRO A 165 14.16 0.95 -0.48
C PRO A 165 12.65 1.15 -0.29
N CYS A 166 12.18 2.40 -0.30
CA CYS A 166 10.80 2.73 0.04
C CYS A 166 10.22 3.88 -0.80
N SER A 167 8.92 4.13 -0.64
CA SER A 167 8.25 5.31 -1.20
C SER A 167 8.38 6.51 -0.29
N ASP A 168 8.09 7.69 -0.83
CA ASP A 168 8.04 8.96 -0.09
C ASP A 168 6.94 9.01 0.99
N THR A 169 5.89 8.21 0.85
CA THR A 169 4.77 8.12 1.81
C THR A 169 4.91 6.94 2.78
N HIS A 170 6.09 6.32 2.81
CA HIS A 170 6.33 5.11 3.60
C HIS A 170 6.31 5.43 5.11
N LYS A 171 5.39 4.80 5.83
CA LYS A 171 5.47 4.64 7.29
C LYS A 171 5.85 3.19 7.54
N SER A 172 7.00 2.96 8.18
CA SER A 172 7.54 1.62 8.26
C SER A 172 7.70 1.14 9.69
N ASP A 173 6.88 0.17 10.07
CA ASP A 173 7.10 -0.61 11.29
C ASP A 173 8.50 -1.24 11.29
N THR A 174 9.05 -1.53 10.09
CA THR A 174 10.40 -2.08 9.91
C THR A 174 11.47 -1.09 10.36
N SER A 175 11.36 0.18 9.99
CA SER A 175 12.32 1.22 10.42
C SER A 175 12.25 1.45 11.91
N ASP A 176 11.05 1.47 12.48
CA ASP A 176 10.85 1.62 13.92
C ASP A 176 11.43 0.43 14.69
N TYR A 177 11.26 -0.77 14.17
CA TYR A 177 11.87 -1.96 14.72
C TYR A 177 13.40 -1.90 14.69
N LEU A 178 14.01 -1.59 13.54
CA LEU A 178 15.47 -1.49 13.42
C LEU A 178 16.03 -0.40 14.36
N ARG A 179 15.35 0.72 14.47
CA ARG A 179 15.70 1.81 15.41
C ARG A 179 15.62 1.36 16.86
N LYS A 180 14.54 0.68 17.25
CA LYS A 180 14.38 0.11 18.61
C LYS A 180 15.47 -0.91 18.94
N LYS A 181 15.89 -1.69 17.97
CA LYS A 181 16.98 -2.67 18.10
C LYS A 181 18.38 -2.05 18.01
N LYS A 182 18.47 -0.73 17.70
CA LYS A 182 19.73 -0.02 17.49
C LYS A 182 20.58 -0.62 16.35
N TYR A 183 19.91 -1.16 15.31
CA TYR A 183 20.58 -1.61 14.10
C TYR A 183 20.91 -0.43 13.20
N GLU A 184 22.02 -0.47 12.50
CA GLU A 184 22.38 0.57 11.53
C GLU A 184 21.54 0.39 10.27
N PHE A 185 20.81 1.45 9.88
CA PHE A 185 19.98 1.43 8.69
C PHE A 185 19.79 2.81 8.08
N ALA A 186 19.37 2.83 6.80
CA ALA A 186 18.83 4.01 6.15
C ALA A 186 17.59 3.66 5.33
N GLU A 187 16.67 4.63 5.21
CA GLU A 187 15.53 4.60 4.32
C GLU A 187 15.91 5.30 3.02
N ALA A 188 15.83 4.60 1.90
CA ALA A 188 16.09 5.12 0.57
C ALA A 188 14.77 5.39 -0.15
N ILE A 189 14.36 6.64 -0.30
CA ILE A 189 13.19 7.02 -1.09
C ILE A 189 13.56 6.85 -2.56
N ILE A 190 13.03 5.81 -3.20
CA ILE A 190 13.37 5.42 -4.57
C ILE A 190 12.22 5.57 -5.56
N PHE A 191 11.01 5.78 -5.07
CA PHE A 191 9.84 6.08 -5.88
C PHE A 191 8.83 6.94 -5.11
N LYS A 192 7.96 7.60 -5.86
CA LYS A 192 6.86 8.43 -5.33
C LYS A 192 5.55 7.90 -5.85
N THR A 193 4.50 8.07 -5.04
CA THR A 193 3.14 7.84 -5.49
C THR A 193 2.58 9.17 -5.99
N VAL A 194 2.33 9.26 -7.29
CA VAL A 194 1.89 10.48 -7.97
C VAL A 194 0.44 10.31 -8.42
N ALA A 195 -0.36 11.35 -8.24
CA ALA A 195 -1.71 11.39 -8.79
C ALA A 195 -1.65 11.41 -10.32
N VAL A 196 -2.56 10.67 -10.95
CA VAL A 196 -2.78 10.74 -12.39
C VAL A 196 -3.65 11.98 -12.68
N ASP A 197 -3.32 12.74 -13.71
CA ASP A 197 -4.17 13.84 -14.17
C ASP A 197 -5.48 13.28 -14.73
N LEU A 198 -6.58 13.73 -14.16
CA LEU A 198 -7.93 13.27 -14.47
C LEU A 198 -8.81 14.47 -14.85
N THR A 199 -9.76 14.28 -15.75
CA THR A 199 -10.80 15.27 -16.01
C THR A 199 -12.06 14.93 -15.20
N GLU A 200 -12.83 15.95 -14.85
CA GLU A 200 -14.06 15.75 -14.08
C GLU A 200 -15.09 14.93 -14.87
N GLU A 201 -15.16 15.09 -16.19
CA GLU A 201 -16.02 14.32 -17.10
C GLU A 201 -15.71 12.82 -17.06
N GLU A 202 -14.44 12.45 -16.95
CA GLU A 202 -14.00 11.06 -16.87
C GLU A 202 -14.54 10.34 -15.64
N ILE A 203 -14.85 11.09 -14.57
CA ILE A 203 -15.34 10.54 -13.30
C ILE A 203 -16.86 10.63 -13.24
N ARG A 204 -17.44 11.73 -13.68
CA ARG A 204 -18.89 12.00 -13.57
C ARG A 204 -19.77 11.10 -14.44
N LYS A 205 -19.19 10.38 -15.39
CA LYS A 205 -19.92 9.37 -16.20
C LYS A 205 -20.27 8.09 -15.46
N TYR A 206 -19.73 7.87 -14.25
CA TYR A 206 -19.99 6.67 -13.45
C TYR A 206 -20.96 6.95 -12.30
N ASP A 207 -21.78 5.96 -11.98
CA ASP A 207 -22.69 5.99 -10.82
C ASP A 207 -21.98 5.71 -9.51
N LEU A 208 -20.84 4.95 -9.57
CA LEU A 208 -20.05 4.55 -8.42
C LEU A 208 -18.55 4.59 -8.76
N VAL A 209 -17.75 5.16 -7.86
CA VAL A 209 -16.28 5.12 -7.92
C VAL A 209 -15.76 4.38 -6.69
N VAL A 210 -14.94 3.36 -6.91
CA VAL A 210 -14.41 2.49 -5.83
C VAL A 210 -12.94 2.77 -5.60
N PHE A 211 -12.62 3.18 -4.37
CA PHE A 211 -11.25 3.41 -3.89
C PHE A 211 -10.82 2.27 -2.95
N PHE A 212 -9.55 1.89 -3.03
CA PHE A 212 -8.95 0.84 -2.20
C PHE A 212 -7.93 1.37 -1.19
N THR A 213 -7.50 2.62 -1.38
CA THR A 213 -6.50 3.25 -0.51
C THR A 213 -6.84 4.71 -0.25
N PRO A 214 -6.47 5.26 0.92
CA PRO A 214 -6.59 6.69 1.18
C PRO A 214 -5.87 7.56 0.16
N THR A 215 -4.74 7.07 -0.39
CA THR A 215 -3.95 7.79 -1.40
C THR A 215 -4.75 8.02 -2.69
N GLY A 216 -5.59 7.05 -3.11
CA GLY A 216 -6.49 7.23 -4.24
C GLY A 216 -7.52 8.34 -4.00
N VAL A 217 -8.06 8.42 -2.78
CA VAL A 217 -8.99 9.51 -2.40
C VAL A 217 -8.27 10.87 -2.35
N HIS A 218 -7.01 10.89 -1.89
CA HIS A 218 -6.20 12.11 -1.93
C HIS A 218 -5.92 12.57 -3.36
N ALA A 219 -5.64 11.63 -4.29
CA ALA A 219 -5.48 11.94 -5.71
C ALA A 219 -6.75 12.54 -6.32
N LEU A 220 -7.94 12.04 -5.96
CA LEU A 220 -9.21 12.66 -6.35
C LEU A 220 -9.29 14.12 -5.88
N LYS A 221 -9.02 14.37 -4.60
CA LYS A 221 -9.07 15.74 -4.03
C LYS A 221 -7.99 16.65 -4.60
N GLN A 222 -6.85 16.11 -4.98
CA GLN A 222 -5.79 16.89 -5.63
C GLN A 222 -6.19 17.34 -7.03
N ASN A 223 -6.80 16.44 -7.82
CA ASN A 223 -7.34 16.79 -9.14
C ASN A 223 -8.55 17.74 -9.05
N PHE A 224 -9.41 17.52 -8.05
CA PHE A 224 -10.68 18.23 -7.90
C PHE A 224 -10.85 18.73 -6.46
N PRO A 225 -10.23 19.86 -6.06
CA PRO A 225 -10.30 20.39 -4.69
C PRO A 225 -11.73 20.66 -4.20
N ASN A 226 -12.62 21.03 -5.13
CA ASN A 226 -14.02 21.35 -4.87
C ASN A 226 -14.98 20.21 -5.19
N PHE A 227 -14.48 18.98 -5.36
CA PHE A 227 -15.30 17.82 -5.70
C PHE A 227 -16.43 17.62 -4.68
N ARG A 228 -17.65 17.59 -5.17
CA ARG A 228 -18.86 17.27 -4.38
C ARG A 228 -19.43 15.95 -4.86
N GLN A 229 -19.80 15.11 -3.92
CA GLN A 229 -20.30 13.75 -4.16
C GLN A 229 -21.76 13.72 -4.67
N GLU A 230 -22.27 14.69 -5.29
CA GLU A 230 -23.70 14.90 -5.66
C GLU A 230 -24.41 13.61 -6.09
N SER A 231 -24.17 13.15 -7.33
CA SER A 231 -24.82 11.98 -7.94
C SER A 231 -23.92 10.73 -7.93
N ILE A 232 -22.64 10.87 -7.63
CA ILE A 232 -21.67 9.77 -7.64
C ILE A 232 -21.55 9.17 -6.26
N ARG A 233 -21.65 7.85 -6.15
CA ARG A 233 -21.35 7.12 -4.89
C ARG A 233 -19.85 6.84 -4.80
N ILE A 234 -19.30 6.95 -3.60
CA ILE A 234 -17.89 6.66 -3.30
C ILE A 234 -17.83 5.65 -2.17
#